data_340142bdcb521a0c98022a1b277ecaa0
#
_entry.id   340142bdcb521a0c98022a1b277ecaa0
#
_cell.length_a   1.000
_cell.length_b   1.000
_cell.length_c   1.000
_cell.angle_alpha   90.00
_cell.angle_beta   90.00
_cell.angle_gamma   90.00
#
_symmetry.space_group_name_H-M   'P 1'
#
loop_
_entity.id
_entity.type
_entity.pdbx_description
1 polymer ?
#
loop_
_entity_poly.entity_id
_entity_poly.type
_entity_poly.pdbx_seq_one_letter_code
_entity_poly.pdbx_strand_id
1 'polypeptide(L)'
;MATEEFKPTDRFYRIIECDYRLMQVVARFNITMGFGDKTVSEVCHMHNVDVHTFLAVINQVVYDLAASLKKVSLDLVNMGSLLDYLKRTHAYLVDHQLPRMRKTLFTAMDCSLQNEVAFLLVKYFDMYVAEVQAHVAQEEQEVFAYAESLMEGSLSPDPSLEGKGSHK
;
A
#
# COMPACT_ATOMS: atom_id res chain seq x y z
N MET A 1 9.25 -18.20 -13.19
CA MET A 1 8.89 -17.36 -14.36
C MET A 1 9.49 -15.99 -14.14
N ALA A 2 10.23 -15.43 -15.10
CA ALA A 2 10.68 -14.05 -15.00
C ALA A 2 9.43 -13.15 -15.05
N THR A 3 9.14 -12.44 -14.00
CA THR A 3 8.00 -11.53 -13.93
C THR A 3 8.33 -10.33 -14.80
N GLU A 4 7.67 -10.21 -15.93
CA GLU A 4 7.84 -9.08 -16.84
C GLU A 4 7.18 -7.84 -16.22
N GLU A 5 7.86 -6.70 -16.31
CA GLU A 5 7.39 -5.43 -15.77
C GLU A 5 6.21 -4.90 -16.61
N PHE A 6 5.12 -4.52 -15.95
CA PHE A 6 3.99 -3.89 -16.61
C PHE A 6 4.35 -2.50 -17.14
N LYS A 7 3.83 -2.20 -18.34
CA LYS A 7 4.08 -0.96 -19.10
C LYS A 7 2.77 -0.21 -19.37
N PRO A 8 2.83 1.10 -19.67
CA PRO A 8 1.64 1.89 -19.97
C PRO A 8 0.77 1.34 -21.11
N THR A 9 1.40 0.65 -22.08
CA THR A 9 0.75 0.08 -23.26
C THR A 9 0.14 -1.29 -23.04
N ASP A 10 0.43 -1.94 -21.91
CA ASP A 10 -0.13 -3.25 -21.61
C ASP A 10 -1.63 -3.17 -21.35
N ARG A 11 -2.35 -4.25 -21.64
CA ARG A 11 -3.77 -4.35 -21.33
C ARG A 11 -3.98 -4.41 -19.81
N PHE A 12 -4.88 -3.58 -19.30
CA PHE A 12 -5.09 -3.46 -17.86
C PHE A 12 -5.51 -4.77 -17.19
N TYR A 13 -6.35 -5.56 -17.86
CA TYR A 13 -6.82 -6.85 -17.33
C TYR A 13 -5.67 -7.83 -17.03
N ARG A 14 -4.53 -7.73 -17.73
CA ARG A 14 -3.35 -8.60 -17.50
C ARG A 14 -2.78 -8.45 -16.10
N ILE A 15 -2.96 -7.28 -15.45
CA ILE A 15 -2.57 -7.06 -14.06
C ILE A 15 -3.35 -8.01 -13.15
N ILE A 16 -4.66 -8.11 -13.34
CA ILE A 16 -5.53 -8.98 -12.54
C ILE A 16 -5.30 -10.45 -12.86
N GLU A 17 -5.04 -10.78 -14.13
CA GLU A 17 -4.68 -12.15 -14.55
C GLU A 17 -3.35 -12.62 -13.95
N CYS A 18 -2.39 -11.70 -13.78
CA CYS A 18 -1.10 -12.01 -13.15
C CYS A 18 -1.30 -12.47 -11.69
N ASP A 19 -2.06 -11.70 -10.91
CA ASP A 19 -2.43 -12.06 -9.54
C ASP A 19 -3.69 -11.30 -9.12
N TYR A 20 -4.73 -12.04 -8.76
CA TYR A 20 -6.01 -11.43 -8.33
C TYR A 20 -5.87 -10.53 -7.08
N ARG A 21 -4.83 -10.72 -6.27
CA ARG A 21 -4.53 -9.88 -5.10
C ARG A 21 -4.25 -8.43 -5.47
N LEU A 22 -3.78 -8.19 -6.71
CA LEU A 22 -3.56 -6.85 -7.25
C LEU A 22 -4.85 -6.03 -7.37
N MET A 23 -6.03 -6.68 -7.37
CA MET A 23 -7.32 -5.97 -7.31
C MET A 23 -7.42 -5.04 -6.08
N GLN A 24 -6.84 -5.43 -4.96
CA GLN A 24 -6.82 -4.58 -3.76
C GLN A 24 -5.92 -3.34 -3.96
N VAL A 25 -4.83 -3.48 -4.70
CA VAL A 25 -3.95 -2.36 -5.06
C VAL A 25 -4.68 -1.42 -6.01
N VAL A 26 -5.30 -1.97 -7.06
CA VAL A 26 -6.10 -1.22 -8.05
C VAL A 26 -7.22 -0.42 -7.36
N ALA A 27 -7.95 -1.04 -6.43
CA ALA A 27 -9.01 -0.38 -5.68
C ALA A 27 -8.51 0.80 -4.83
N ARG A 28 -7.29 0.73 -4.26
CA ARG A 28 -6.70 1.85 -3.50
C ARG A 28 -6.31 3.04 -4.38
N PHE A 29 -6.11 2.83 -5.68
CA PHE A 29 -6.00 3.91 -6.66
C PHE A 29 -7.35 4.48 -7.09
N ASN A 30 -8.46 4.04 -6.46
CA ASN A 30 -9.83 4.43 -6.82
C ASN A 30 -10.22 4.08 -8.26
N ILE A 31 -9.58 3.06 -8.82
CA ILE A 31 -9.91 2.51 -10.13
C ILE A 31 -11.05 1.50 -9.97
N THR A 32 -12.18 1.80 -10.62
CA THR A 32 -13.34 0.92 -10.61
C THR A 32 -13.26 -0.14 -11.71
N MET A 33 -13.98 -1.26 -11.51
CA MET A 33 -14.07 -2.32 -12.51
C MET A 33 -14.80 -1.84 -13.77
N GLY A 34 -14.61 -2.54 -14.89
CA GLY A 34 -15.27 -2.20 -16.15
C GLY A 34 -14.34 -1.55 -17.18
N PHE A 35 -13.05 -1.72 -17.02
CA PHE A 35 -12.03 -1.15 -17.92
C PHE A 35 -11.95 -1.83 -19.30
N GLY A 36 -12.56 -3.04 -19.49
CA GLY A 36 -12.55 -3.79 -20.78
C GLY A 36 -11.13 -4.03 -21.30
N ASP A 37 -10.95 -3.84 -22.60
CA ASP A 37 -9.66 -4.03 -23.30
C ASP A 37 -8.75 -2.79 -23.28
N LYS A 38 -8.99 -1.84 -22.38
CA LYS A 38 -8.18 -0.64 -22.30
C LYS A 38 -6.77 -0.93 -21.79
N THR A 39 -5.83 -0.07 -22.21
CA THR A 39 -4.46 -0.09 -21.72
C THR A 39 -4.37 0.48 -20.31
N VAL A 40 -3.25 0.23 -19.63
CA VAL A 40 -2.97 0.80 -18.31
C VAL A 40 -3.05 2.32 -18.36
N SER A 41 -2.44 2.94 -19.38
CA SER A 41 -2.47 4.40 -19.55
C SER A 41 -3.88 4.93 -19.71
N GLU A 42 -4.72 4.31 -20.55
CA GLU A 42 -6.11 4.74 -20.76
C GLU A 42 -6.95 4.65 -19.47
N VAL A 43 -6.81 3.56 -18.72
CA VAL A 43 -7.53 3.37 -17.46
C VAL A 43 -7.08 4.39 -16.41
N CYS A 44 -5.78 4.59 -16.25
CA CYS A 44 -5.26 5.59 -15.33
C CYS A 44 -5.76 7.01 -15.67
N HIS A 45 -5.74 7.38 -16.94
CA HIS A 45 -6.28 8.67 -17.40
C HIS A 45 -7.78 8.84 -17.06
N MET A 46 -8.59 7.79 -17.28
CA MET A 46 -10.03 7.83 -16.98
C MET A 46 -10.32 8.08 -15.49
N HIS A 47 -9.42 7.65 -14.61
CA HIS A 47 -9.57 7.76 -13.16
C HIS A 47 -8.71 8.87 -12.53
N ASN A 48 -8.08 9.72 -13.34
CA ASN A 48 -7.14 10.77 -12.91
C ASN A 48 -6.00 10.23 -12.02
N VAL A 49 -5.48 9.05 -12.36
CA VAL A 49 -4.36 8.41 -11.68
C VAL A 49 -3.08 8.65 -12.47
N ASP A 50 -2.00 9.00 -11.78
CA ASP A 50 -0.69 9.09 -12.41
C ASP A 50 -0.19 7.70 -12.82
N VAL A 51 0.10 7.55 -14.12
CA VAL A 51 0.44 6.25 -14.73
C VAL A 51 1.76 5.71 -14.17
N HIS A 52 2.75 6.58 -13.96
CA HIS A 52 4.07 6.17 -13.50
C HIS A 52 4.03 5.72 -12.05
N THR A 53 3.31 6.45 -11.20
CA THR A 53 3.07 6.07 -9.81
C THR A 53 2.31 4.75 -9.71
N PHE A 54 1.24 4.59 -10.49
CA PHE A 54 0.47 3.35 -10.52
C PHE A 54 1.36 2.15 -10.90
N LEU A 55 2.13 2.28 -11.98
CA LEU A 55 3.02 1.22 -12.45
C LEU A 55 4.16 0.94 -11.47
N ALA A 56 4.73 1.96 -10.83
CA ALA A 56 5.75 1.77 -9.81
C ALA A 56 5.23 0.90 -8.66
N VAL A 57 4.03 1.21 -8.15
CA VAL A 57 3.41 0.45 -7.06
C VAL A 57 3.04 -0.97 -7.52
N ILE A 58 2.39 -1.13 -8.68
CA ILE A 58 1.98 -2.45 -9.20
C ILE A 58 3.20 -3.33 -9.42
N ASN A 59 4.24 -2.84 -10.08
CA ASN A 59 5.43 -3.61 -10.38
C ASN A 59 6.20 -3.98 -9.10
N GLN A 60 6.29 -3.06 -8.12
CA GLN A 60 6.90 -3.37 -6.83
C GLN A 60 6.14 -4.51 -6.13
N VAL A 61 4.81 -4.42 -6.04
CA VAL A 61 3.98 -5.47 -5.42
C VAL A 61 4.13 -6.80 -6.14
N VAL A 62 4.19 -6.81 -7.48
CA VAL A 62 4.42 -8.04 -8.27
C VAL A 62 5.78 -8.65 -7.96
N TYR A 63 6.82 -7.84 -7.82
CA TYR A 63 8.14 -8.33 -7.44
C TYR A 63 8.18 -8.88 -6.03
N ASP A 64 7.55 -8.21 -5.07
CA ASP A 64 7.43 -8.69 -3.70
C ASP A 64 6.67 -10.02 -3.63
N LEU A 65 5.57 -10.16 -4.37
CA LEU A 65 4.80 -11.40 -4.46
C LEU A 65 5.59 -12.55 -5.11
N ALA A 66 6.49 -12.23 -6.04
CA ALA A 66 7.38 -13.19 -6.68
C ALA A 66 8.66 -13.48 -5.89
N ALA A 67 8.82 -12.88 -4.69
CA ALA A 67 10.05 -12.89 -3.90
C ALA A 67 11.29 -12.48 -4.72
N SER A 68 11.12 -11.51 -5.63
CA SER A 68 12.19 -10.99 -6.48
C SER A 68 12.89 -9.83 -5.78
N LEU A 69 14.22 -9.77 -5.89
CA LEU A 69 15.03 -8.66 -5.37
C LEU A 69 15.06 -7.44 -6.31
N LYS A 70 14.32 -7.48 -7.42
CA LYS A 70 14.27 -6.37 -8.37
C LYS A 70 13.52 -5.19 -7.74
N LYS A 71 14.15 -4.00 -7.78
CA LYS A 71 13.54 -2.74 -7.35
C LYS A 71 13.03 -1.95 -8.55
N VAL A 72 11.90 -1.31 -8.38
CA VAL A 72 11.34 -0.38 -9.36
C VAL A 72 11.99 0.99 -9.20
N SER A 73 12.27 1.68 -10.33
CA SER A 73 12.71 3.08 -10.28
C SER A 73 11.59 3.98 -9.80
N LEU A 74 11.93 4.91 -8.92
CA LEU A 74 11.01 5.89 -8.36
C LEU A 74 11.16 7.29 -9.00
N ASP A 75 12.04 7.43 -10.02
CA ASP A 75 12.40 8.73 -10.61
C ASP A 75 11.21 9.48 -11.24
N LEU A 76 10.19 8.75 -11.70
CA LEU A 76 9.00 9.29 -12.34
C LEU A 76 7.74 9.25 -11.46
N VAL A 77 7.89 8.88 -10.20
CA VAL A 77 6.75 8.79 -9.27
C VAL A 77 6.28 10.19 -8.87
N ASN A 78 4.97 10.44 -9.04
CA ASN A 78 4.34 11.64 -8.53
C ASN A 78 4.08 11.50 -7.03
N MET A 79 4.73 12.32 -6.21
CA MET A 79 4.66 12.25 -4.75
C MET A 79 3.22 12.41 -4.23
N GLY A 80 2.44 13.35 -4.77
CA GLY A 80 1.06 13.55 -4.35
C GLY A 80 0.19 12.32 -4.60
N SER A 81 0.30 11.71 -5.78
CA SER A 81 -0.40 10.45 -6.11
C SER A 81 0.03 9.29 -5.22
N LEU A 82 1.32 9.23 -4.84
CA LEU A 82 1.83 8.22 -3.93
C LEU A 82 1.27 8.41 -2.51
N LEU A 83 1.27 9.64 -2.00
CA LEU A 83 0.70 9.95 -0.68
C LEU A 83 -0.79 9.62 -0.61
N ASP A 84 -1.55 9.96 -1.66
CA ASP A 84 -2.97 9.60 -1.76
C ASP A 84 -3.19 8.08 -1.71
N TYR A 85 -2.35 7.32 -2.42
CA TYR A 85 -2.39 5.85 -2.36
C TYR A 85 -2.06 5.32 -0.97
N LEU A 86 -1.03 5.87 -0.31
CA LEU A 86 -0.62 5.46 1.03
C LEU A 86 -1.69 5.78 2.08
N LYS A 87 -2.31 6.98 2.06
CA LYS A 87 -3.42 7.34 2.94
C LYS A 87 -4.61 6.37 2.80
N ARG A 88 -4.95 5.99 1.57
CA ARG A 88 -6.00 4.96 1.34
C ARG A 88 -5.58 3.58 1.81
N THR A 89 -4.29 3.27 1.74
CA THR A 89 -3.75 2.01 2.26
C THR A 89 -3.84 1.96 3.78
N HIS A 90 -3.55 3.06 4.48
CA HIS A 90 -3.72 3.21 5.91
C HIS A 90 -5.18 3.07 6.34
N ALA A 91 -6.08 3.80 5.69
CA ALA A 91 -7.52 3.70 5.94
C ALA A 91 -8.01 2.25 5.74
N TYR A 92 -7.60 1.58 4.65
CA TYR A 92 -7.98 0.19 4.42
C TYR A 92 -7.43 -0.76 5.51
N LEU A 93 -6.19 -0.55 5.96
CA LEU A 93 -5.59 -1.34 7.04
C LEU A 93 -6.37 -1.17 8.36
N VAL A 94 -6.58 0.09 8.76
CA VAL A 94 -7.17 0.44 10.06
C VAL A 94 -8.67 0.13 10.11
N ASP A 95 -9.42 0.51 9.06
CA ASP A 95 -10.88 0.45 9.07
C ASP A 95 -11.43 -0.92 8.64
N HIS A 96 -10.64 -1.71 7.88
CA HIS A 96 -11.13 -2.97 7.32
C HIS A 96 -10.27 -4.19 7.69
N GLN A 97 -8.96 -4.14 7.49
CA GLN A 97 -8.09 -5.30 7.69
C GLN A 97 -7.96 -5.68 9.17
N LEU A 98 -7.61 -4.74 10.03
CA LEU A 98 -7.43 -5.01 11.47
C LEU A 98 -8.73 -5.49 12.14
N PRO A 99 -9.91 -4.85 11.92
CA PRO A 99 -11.18 -5.36 12.43
C PRO A 99 -11.53 -6.76 11.92
N ARG A 100 -11.27 -7.05 10.64
CA ARG A 100 -11.49 -8.36 10.05
C ARG A 100 -10.59 -9.42 10.68
N MET A 101 -9.31 -9.12 10.87
CA MET A 101 -8.35 -10.02 11.53
C MET A 101 -8.80 -10.31 12.97
N ARG A 102 -9.20 -9.26 13.72
CA ARG A 102 -9.74 -9.41 15.07
C ARG A 102 -10.96 -10.34 15.11
N LYS A 103 -11.91 -10.12 14.19
CA LYS A 103 -13.10 -10.97 14.08
C LYS A 103 -12.72 -12.42 13.77
N THR A 104 -11.80 -12.65 12.84
CA THR A 104 -11.32 -14.00 12.49
C THR A 104 -10.66 -14.67 13.68
N LEU A 105 -9.80 -13.94 14.41
CA LEU A 105 -9.17 -14.43 15.63
C LEU A 105 -10.21 -14.88 16.65
N PHE A 106 -11.20 -14.05 16.93
CA PHE A 106 -12.30 -14.38 17.86
C PHE A 106 -13.10 -15.60 17.43
N THR A 107 -13.40 -15.72 16.13
CA THR A 107 -14.18 -16.85 15.60
C THR A 107 -13.39 -18.17 15.66
N ALA A 108 -12.07 -18.09 15.57
CA ALA A 108 -11.19 -19.27 15.64
C ALA A 108 -10.99 -19.80 17.06
N MET A 109 -11.33 -19.00 18.08
CA MET A 109 -11.17 -19.40 19.48
C MET A 109 -12.42 -20.10 19.99
N ASP A 110 -12.21 -21.24 20.65
CA ASP A 110 -13.29 -21.91 21.39
C ASP A 110 -13.49 -21.20 22.74
N CYS A 111 -14.49 -20.34 22.79
CA CYS A 111 -14.86 -19.59 23.99
C CYS A 111 -15.61 -20.45 25.05
N SER A 112 -15.86 -21.73 24.75
CA SER A 112 -16.55 -22.65 25.72
C SER A 112 -15.61 -23.13 26.82
N LEU A 113 -14.29 -23.02 26.61
CA LEU A 113 -13.26 -23.35 27.59
C LEU A 113 -12.64 -22.06 28.15
N GLN A 114 -12.48 -22.00 29.48
CA GLN A 114 -11.68 -20.95 30.12
C GLN A 114 -10.19 -21.12 29.68
N ASN A 115 -9.86 -20.56 28.53
CA ASN A 115 -8.53 -20.68 27.93
C ASN A 115 -7.76 -19.37 28.15
N GLU A 116 -6.89 -19.34 29.17
CA GLU A 116 -6.05 -18.19 29.46
C GLU A 116 -5.19 -17.77 28.26
N VAL A 117 -4.74 -18.73 27.45
CA VAL A 117 -3.95 -18.45 26.25
C VAL A 117 -4.77 -17.70 25.20
N ALA A 118 -6.04 -18.09 24.99
CA ALA A 118 -6.94 -17.38 24.09
C ALA A 118 -7.17 -15.93 24.52
N PHE A 119 -7.39 -15.72 25.82
CA PHE A 119 -7.53 -14.37 26.38
C PHE A 119 -6.28 -13.52 26.19
N LEU A 120 -5.10 -14.06 26.46
CA LEU A 120 -3.82 -13.37 26.25
C LEU A 120 -3.60 -13.03 24.78
N LEU A 121 -3.96 -13.93 23.87
CA LEU A 121 -3.80 -13.71 22.43
C LEU A 121 -4.64 -12.52 21.94
N VAL A 122 -5.91 -12.42 22.39
CA VAL A 122 -6.77 -11.27 22.08
C VAL A 122 -6.19 -9.98 22.65
N LYS A 123 -5.76 -10.02 23.91
CA LYS A 123 -5.14 -8.85 24.56
C LYS A 123 -3.90 -8.35 23.79
N TYR A 124 -3.01 -9.26 23.40
CA TYR A 124 -1.84 -8.89 22.61
C TYR A 124 -2.22 -8.37 21.23
N PHE A 125 -3.22 -8.95 20.59
CA PHE A 125 -3.73 -8.44 19.32
C PHE A 125 -4.30 -7.03 19.45
N ASP A 126 -5.08 -6.75 20.49
CA ASP A 126 -5.65 -5.43 20.74
C ASP A 126 -4.54 -4.39 21.03
N MET A 127 -3.47 -4.78 21.73
CA MET A 127 -2.28 -3.93 21.92
C MET A 127 -1.57 -3.65 20.59
N TYR A 128 -1.38 -4.69 19.76
CA TYR A 128 -0.81 -4.54 18.42
C TYR A 128 -1.64 -3.58 17.54
N VAL A 129 -2.96 -3.70 17.57
CA VAL A 129 -3.86 -2.78 16.84
C VAL A 129 -3.65 -1.34 17.28
N ALA A 130 -3.57 -1.09 18.60
CA ALA A 130 -3.34 0.25 19.14
C ALA A 130 -1.98 0.82 18.69
N GLU A 131 -0.92 0.01 18.68
CA GLU A 131 0.41 0.42 18.19
C GLU A 131 0.40 0.75 16.71
N VAL A 132 -0.25 -0.08 15.88
CA VAL A 132 -0.38 0.17 14.43
C VAL A 132 -1.14 1.47 14.17
N GLN A 133 -2.25 1.70 14.88
CA GLN A 133 -3.03 2.93 14.75
C GLN A 133 -2.22 4.18 15.15
N ALA A 134 -1.45 4.10 16.23
CA ALA A 134 -0.58 5.18 16.67
C ALA A 134 0.52 5.46 15.64
N HIS A 135 1.15 4.41 15.10
CA HIS A 135 2.18 4.53 14.07
C HIS A 135 1.64 5.19 12.79
N VAL A 136 0.50 4.71 12.29
CA VAL A 136 -0.16 5.29 11.10
C VAL A 136 -0.49 6.77 11.32
N ALA A 137 -1.05 7.11 12.48
CA ALA A 137 -1.38 8.49 12.80
C ALA A 137 -0.12 9.39 12.87
N GLN A 138 0.97 8.90 13.46
CA GLN A 138 2.24 9.62 13.52
C GLN A 138 2.83 9.81 12.12
N GLU A 139 2.83 8.78 11.28
CA GLU A 139 3.35 8.86 9.91
C GLU A 139 2.58 9.88 9.08
N GLU A 140 1.25 9.90 9.17
CA GLU A 140 0.43 10.88 8.45
C GLU A 140 0.63 12.31 8.95
N GLN A 141 0.79 12.51 10.25
CA GLN A 141 0.98 13.82 10.85
C GLN A 141 2.39 14.40 10.66
N GLU A 142 3.42 13.57 10.65
CA GLU A 142 4.81 14.01 10.58
C GLU A 142 5.39 13.84 9.17
N VAL A 143 5.39 12.59 8.65
CA VAL A 143 6.08 12.26 7.40
C VAL A 143 5.31 12.77 6.19
N PHE A 144 4.00 12.53 6.13
CA PHE A 144 3.20 12.95 4.98
C PHE A 144 3.05 14.48 4.96
N ALA A 145 2.83 15.11 6.12
CA ALA A 145 2.77 16.57 6.22
C ALA A 145 4.10 17.22 5.80
N TYR A 146 5.25 16.62 6.17
CA TYR A 146 6.55 17.08 5.72
C TYR A 146 6.72 16.95 4.20
N ALA A 147 6.35 15.79 3.63
CA ALA A 147 6.41 15.56 2.19
C ALA A 147 5.50 16.54 1.41
N GLU A 148 4.30 16.82 1.92
CA GLU A 148 3.39 17.82 1.35
C GLU A 148 3.99 19.23 1.38
N SER A 149 4.62 19.61 2.49
CA SER A 149 5.28 20.93 2.63
C SER A 149 6.47 21.11 1.66
N LEU A 150 7.20 20.03 1.37
CA LEU A 150 8.26 20.06 0.36
C LEU A 150 7.70 20.26 -1.06
N MET A 151 6.57 19.64 -1.39
CA MET A 151 5.91 19.82 -2.70
C MET A 151 5.40 21.24 -2.89
N GLU A 152 4.94 21.90 -1.81
CA GLU A 152 4.48 23.28 -1.85
C GLU A 152 5.63 24.31 -1.89
N GLY A 153 6.89 23.86 -1.79
CA GLY A 153 8.07 24.73 -1.75
C GLY A 153 8.20 25.53 -0.45
N SER A 154 7.48 25.14 0.60
CA SER A 154 7.43 25.86 1.88
C SER A 154 8.64 25.59 2.77
N LEU A 155 9.39 24.51 2.52
CA LEU A 155 10.58 24.10 3.27
C LEU A 155 11.70 23.69 2.31
N SER A 156 12.95 24.08 2.64
CA SER A 156 14.12 23.48 2.00
C SER A 156 14.32 22.05 2.53
N PRO A 157 14.83 21.10 1.71
CA PRO A 157 15.13 19.75 2.17
C PRO A 157 16.03 19.79 3.40
N ASP A 158 15.69 19.04 4.46
CA ASP A 158 16.53 18.92 5.66
C ASP A 158 17.79 18.09 5.29
N PRO A 159 18.99 18.69 5.33
CA PRO A 159 20.24 18.00 4.98
C PRO A 159 20.58 16.85 5.94
N SER A 160 19.88 16.70 7.08
CA SER A 160 20.13 15.64 8.05
C SER A 160 19.56 14.28 7.61
N LEU A 161 18.68 14.23 6.59
CA LEU A 161 18.09 13.00 6.07
C LEU A 161 18.91 12.33 4.95
N GLU A 162 19.88 13.03 4.36
CA GLU A 162 20.74 12.50 3.30
C GLU A 162 21.81 11.49 3.76
N GLY A 163 21.98 11.30 5.07
CA GLY A 163 23.12 10.56 5.66
C GLY A 163 22.89 9.11 6.08
N LYS A 164 21.71 8.48 5.90
CA LYS A 164 21.47 7.13 6.42
C LYS A 164 21.34 6.02 5.37
N GLY A 165 21.71 6.27 4.14
CA GLY A 165 21.59 5.34 3.01
C GLY A 165 22.89 4.73 2.53
N SER A 166 23.96 4.60 3.35
CA SER A 166 25.17 3.90 2.91
C SER A 166 26.01 3.41 4.07
N HIS A 167 25.75 2.19 4.53
CA HIS A 167 26.78 1.33 5.11
C HIS A 167 26.49 -0.14 4.86
N LYS A 168 27.31 -0.66 3.90
CA LYS A 168 27.90 -2.02 3.72
C LYS A 168 26.97 -3.22 3.92
#